data_6f84030e574c035e00c300d45058fbda
#
_entry.id   6f84030e574c035e00c300d45058fbda
#
_cell.length_a   1.000
_cell.length_b   1.000
_cell.length_c   1.000
_cell.angle_alpha   90.00
_cell.angle_beta   90.00
_cell.angle_gamma   90.00
#
_symmetry.space_group_name_H-M   'P 1'
#
loop_
_entity.id
_entity.type
_entity.pdbx_description
1 polymer ?
#
loop_
_entity_poly.entity_id
_entity_poly.type
_entity_poly.pdbx_seq_one_letter_code
_entity_poly.pdbx_strand_id
1 'polypeptide(L)'
;THPSIPIGVKDSYLSKIITIFVEILSLKITAMGDSVKRVLFVNSEMCPYLPESPVAKIGRYLPQGIQERKKEIRSFMPRYGCINERKNQLHEVIRLSGMNIIINDVDRPLVIKVASISAARMQVYFIDNEDYFHRKSVYHDANGEFFQDNGERAIFFARGVLETVKKLRWAPDVIHCQGWISQILPLYLKKAYIDDPIFSNSKVVLSLYDDTPADFPEDFKERILFGGVGEDDIKQLDKPDGINLAKLAASYSDGVIFGADNIPQEIVDFCKGMGYPCLPYDAASVEDGSYIEVYNSFYDNL
;
A
#
# COMPACT_ATOMS: atom_id res chain seq x y z
N THR A 1 -69.55 2.88 -23.83
CA THR A 1 -69.05 1.58 -23.31
C THR A 1 -67.54 1.55 -23.25
N HIS A 2 -67.00 1.79 -22.09
CA HIS A 2 -65.51 1.63 -21.83
C HIS A 2 -65.19 0.16 -21.62
N PRO A 3 -64.16 -0.40 -22.25
CA PRO A 3 -63.75 -1.78 -21.99
C PRO A 3 -63.09 -1.87 -20.59
N SER A 4 -63.69 -2.64 -19.73
CA SER A 4 -63.09 -2.98 -18.41
C SER A 4 -61.98 -4.00 -18.62
N ILE A 5 -60.78 -3.65 -18.22
CA ILE A 5 -59.63 -4.57 -18.21
C ILE A 5 -59.86 -5.62 -17.12
N PRO A 6 -59.72 -6.92 -17.43
CA PRO A 6 -59.94 -8.01 -16.45
C PRO A 6 -59.00 -7.88 -15.25
N ILE A 7 -59.51 -8.01 -14.04
CA ILE A 7 -58.82 -7.86 -12.75
C ILE A 7 -57.58 -8.78 -12.66
N GLY A 8 -57.58 -9.98 -13.23
CA GLY A 8 -56.46 -10.94 -13.20
C GLY A 8 -55.22 -10.57 -14.02
N VAL A 9 -55.33 -9.59 -14.96
CA VAL A 9 -54.17 -9.12 -15.76
C VAL A 9 -53.36 -8.05 -15.00
N LYS A 10 -54.03 -7.26 -14.17
CA LYS A 10 -53.41 -6.22 -13.34
C LYS A 10 -52.47 -6.83 -12.27
N ASP A 11 -52.88 -7.93 -11.65
CA ASP A 11 -52.09 -8.61 -10.59
C ASP A 11 -50.81 -9.24 -11.16
N SER A 12 -50.88 -9.78 -12.39
CA SER A 12 -49.70 -10.36 -13.07
C SER A 12 -48.69 -9.30 -13.48
N TYR A 13 -49.12 -8.11 -13.91
CA TYR A 13 -48.19 -7.01 -14.22
C TYR A 13 -47.58 -6.39 -12.97
N LEU A 14 -48.35 -6.21 -11.92
CA LEU A 14 -47.86 -5.70 -10.63
C LEU A 14 -46.84 -6.61 -10.00
N SER A 15 -47.09 -7.92 -10.02
CA SER A 15 -46.18 -8.94 -9.55
C SER A 15 -44.83 -8.94 -10.31
N LYS A 16 -44.87 -8.83 -11.64
CA LYS A 16 -43.63 -8.73 -12.47
C LYS A 16 -42.83 -7.44 -12.20
N ILE A 17 -43.53 -6.31 -12.03
CA ILE A 17 -42.86 -5.03 -11.68
C ILE A 17 -42.21 -5.10 -10.32
N ILE A 18 -42.86 -5.71 -9.32
CA ILE A 18 -42.32 -5.90 -7.98
C ILE A 18 -41.09 -6.84 -8.03
N THR A 19 -41.15 -7.94 -8.82
CA THR A 19 -40.01 -8.85 -8.97
C THR A 19 -38.81 -8.15 -9.62
N ILE A 20 -39.02 -7.41 -10.69
CA ILE A 20 -37.96 -6.61 -11.36
C ILE A 20 -37.38 -5.56 -10.41
N PHE A 21 -38.25 -4.89 -9.62
CA PHE A 21 -37.80 -3.89 -8.65
C PHE A 21 -36.97 -4.53 -7.51
N VAL A 22 -37.37 -5.69 -7.02
CA VAL A 22 -36.63 -6.46 -6.02
C VAL A 22 -35.29 -6.96 -6.58
N GLU A 23 -35.26 -7.44 -7.84
CA GLU A 23 -34.01 -7.84 -8.51
C GLU A 23 -33.08 -6.64 -8.73
N ILE A 24 -33.59 -5.51 -9.17
CA ILE A 24 -32.79 -4.26 -9.32
C ILE A 24 -32.30 -3.76 -7.96
N LEU A 25 -33.15 -3.86 -6.92
CA LEU A 25 -32.77 -3.49 -5.56
C LEU A 25 -31.73 -4.45 -4.97
N SER A 26 -31.87 -5.75 -5.19
CA SER A 26 -30.88 -6.74 -4.78
C SER A 26 -29.57 -6.62 -5.56
N LEU A 27 -29.61 -6.33 -6.86
CA LEU A 27 -28.43 -6.00 -7.66
C LEU A 27 -27.74 -4.71 -7.20
N LYS A 28 -28.52 -3.69 -6.82
CA LYS A 28 -27.97 -2.47 -6.21
C LYS A 28 -27.41 -2.68 -4.81
N ILE A 29 -28.04 -3.53 -4.00
CA ILE A 29 -27.55 -3.90 -2.66
C ILE A 29 -26.31 -4.79 -2.78
N THR A 30 -26.24 -5.68 -3.77
CA THR A 30 -25.06 -6.51 -4.06
C THR A 30 -23.92 -5.68 -4.71
N ALA A 31 -24.25 -4.65 -5.47
CA ALA A 31 -23.30 -3.68 -6.02
C ALA A 31 -22.89 -2.58 -5.00
N MET A 32 -23.62 -2.42 -3.90
CA MET A 32 -23.16 -1.74 -2.68
C MET A 32 -22.42 -2.75 -1.79
N GLY A 33 -21.43 -3.45 -2.34
CA GLY A 33 -20.38 -4.04 -1.53
C GLY A 33 -19.86 -2.97 -0.58
N ASP A 34 -19.57 -3.32 0.66
CA ASP A 34 -19.08 -2.35 1.67
C ASP A 34 -17.99 -1.50 1.03
N SER A 35 -18.29 -0.24 0.73
CA SER A 35 -17.33 0.68 0.13
C SER A 35 -16.12 0.76 1.05
N VAL A 36 -14.91 0.71 0.49
CA VAL A 36 -13.66 0.87 1.23
C VAL A 36 -13.74 2.09 2.13
N LYS A 37 -13.53 1.90 3.43
CA LYS A 37 -13.63 2.95 4.46
C LYS A 37 -12.27 3.40 4.95
N ARG A 38 -11.28 2.49 4.96
CA ARG A 38 -9.96 2.69 5.56
C ARG A 38 -8.85 2.31 4.60
N VAL A 39 -7.98 3.26 4.31
CA VAL A 39 -6.83 3.05 3.43
C VAL A 39 -5.53 3.33 4.19
N LEU A 40 -4.66 2.33 4.22
CA LEU A 40 -3.31 2.43 4.73
C LEU A 40 -2.36 2.72 3.57
N PHE A 41 -1.65 3.85 3.64
CA PHE A 41 -0.60 4.21 2.69
C PHE A 41 0.77 3.90 3.27
N VAL A 42 1.53 3.09 2.55
CA VAL A 42 2.90 2.69 2.90
C VAL A 42 3.83 3.25 1.82
N ASN A 43 4.41 4.42 2.10
CA ASN A 43 5.10 5.23 1.11
C ASN A 43 6.62 5.13 1.28
N SER A 44 7.34 5.01 0.18
CA SER A 44 8.80 5.17 0.17
C SER A 44 9.20 6.61 0.41
N GLU A 45 8.44 7.56 -0.14
CA GLU A 45 8.74 8.99 -0.15
C GLU A 45 7.47 9.83 0.02
N MET A 46 7.61 11.03 0.59
CA MET A 46 6.52 11.98 0.73
C MET A 46 7.02 13.42 0.87
N CYS A 47 6.43 14.35 0.12
CA CYS A 47 6.57 15.78 0.38
C CYS A 47 5.79 16.20 1.63
N PRO A 48 6.25 17.16 2.42
CA PRO A 48 7.45 18.00 2.28
C PRO A 48 8.69 17.41 2.98
N TYR A 49 8.67 16.17 3.43
CA TYR A 49 9.74 15.56 4.22
C TYR A 49 10.97 15.24 3.38
N LEU A 50 10.75 14.85 2.13
CA LEU A 50 11.77 14.66 1.11
C LEU A 50 11.58 15.66 -0.05
N PRO A 51 12.62 15.86 -0.88
CA PRO A 51 12.51 16.65 -2.10
C PRO A 51 11.37 16.14 -3.01
N GLU A 52 10.90 17.03 -3.87
CA GLU A 52 9.87 16.67 -4.84
C GLU A 52 10.38 15.64 -5.84
N SER A 53 9.67 14.54 -5.91
CA SER A 53 9.77 13.50 -6.94
C SER A 53 8.35 13.11 -7.35
N PRO A 54 8.12 12.40 -8.47
CA PRO A 54 6.80 11.87 -8.81
C PRO A 54 6.21 11.02 -7.68
N VAL A 55 7.02 10.13 -7.09
CA VAL A 55 6.59 9.25 -5.96
C VAL A 55 6.26 10.08 -4.71
N ALA A 56 7.11 11.06 -4.37
CA ALA A 56 6.90 11.91 -3.20
C ALA A 56 5.65 12.79 -3.32
N LYS A 57 5.33 13.26 -4.52
CA LYS A 57 4.07 14.00 -4.80
C LYS A 57 2.85 13.11 -4.66
N ILE A 58 2.85 11.94 -5.25
CA ILE A 58 1.75 10.96 -5.09
C ILE A 58 1.59 10.61 -3.62
N GLY A 59 2.70 10.28 -2.91
CA GLY A 59 2.68 9.98 -1.47
C GLY A 59 2.07 11.10 -0.63
N ARG A 60 2.16 12.35 -1.07
CA ARG A 60 1.61 13.52 -0.39
C ARG A 60 0.15 13.78 -0.73
N TYR A 61 -0.23 13.79 -2.01
CA TYR A 61 -1.53 14.28 -2.46
C TYR A 61 -2.59 13.19 -2.55
N LEU A 62 -2.20 11.96 -2.86
CA LEU A 62 -3.14 10.84 -2.92
C LEU A 62 -3.83 10.58 -1.57
N PRO A 63 -3.11 10.42 -0.43
CA PRO A 63 -3.77 10.21 0.87
C PRO A 63 -4.72 11.33 1.24
N GLN A 64 -4.34 12.60 0.98
CA GLN A 64 -5.20 13.74 1.21
C GLN A 64 -6.48 13.65 0.38
N GLY A 65 -6.36 13.40 -0.93
CA GLY A 65 -7.51 13.33 -1.82
C GLY A 65 -8.45 12.16 -1.47
N ILE A 66 -7.91 11.04 -1.00
CA ILE A 66 -8.71 9.90 -0.51
C ILE A 66 -9.43 10.25 0.80
N GLN A 67 -8.77 10.99 1.71
CA GLN A 67 -9.40 11.49 2.93
C GLN A 67 -10.54 12.49 2.62
N GLU A 68 -10.36 13.36 1.64
CA GLU A 68 -11.40 14.30 1.18
C GLU A 68 -12.63 13.58 0.64
N ARG A 69 -12.46 12.34 0.14
CA ARG A 69 -13.54 11.43 -0.29
C ARG A 69 -14.17 10.61 0.85
N LYS A 70 -13.96 11.07 2.10
CA LYS A 70 -14.56 10.50 3.31
C LYS A 70 -14.03 9.11 3.70
N LYS A 71 -12.89 8.69 3.19
CA LYS A 71 -12.19 7.52 3.69
C LYS A 71 -11.26 7.90 4.84
N GLU A 72 -11.18 7.04 5.85
CA GLU A 72 -10.20 7.19 6.93
C GLU A 72 -8.84 6.73 6.40
N ILE A 73 -7.80 7.50 6.65
CA ILE A 73 -6.46 7.19 6.16
C ILE A 73 -5.44 7.08 7.29
N ARG A 74 -4.39 6.28 7.04
CA ARG A 74 -3.13 6.31 7.77
C ARG A 74 -1.99 6.27 6.77
N SER A 75 -0.97 7.10 6.98
CA SER A 75 0.19 7.18 6.09
C SER A 75 1.47 6.91 6.86
N PHE A 76 2.30 6.05 6.30
CA PHE A 76 3.59 5.67 6.84
C PHE A 76 4.71 5.93 5.85
N MET A 77 5.89 6.27 6.34
CA MET A 77 7.13 6.32 5.58
C MET A 77 8.34 6.04 6.49
N PRO A 78 9.51 5.67 5.93
CA PRO A 78 10.72 5.58 6.75
C PRO A 78 11.17 6.96 7.23
N ARG A 79 11.74 7.02 8.42
CA ARG A 79 12.34 8.24 8.96
C ARG A 79 13.78 8.35 8.47
N TYR A 80 13.97 8.76 7.23
CA TYR A 80 15.32 8.95 6.71
C TYR A 80 16.07 10.07 7.43
N GLY A 81 17.37 9.87 7.67
CA GLY A 81 18.22 10.79 8.42
C GLY A 81 18.41 12.18 7.79
N CYS A 82 18.09 12.33 6.51
CA CYS A 82 18.05 13.62 5.83
C CYS A 82 16.80 14.45 6.19
N ILE A 83 15.78 13.86 6.82
CA ILE A 83 14.56 14.57 7.23
C ILE A 83 14.88 15.43 8.44
N ASN A 84 14.64 16.74 8.32
CA ASN A 84 14.81 17.69 9.40
C ASN A 84 13.64 17.59 10.40
N GLU A 85 13.86 16.86 11.51
CA GLU A 85 12.84 16.62 12.52
C GLU A 85 12.31 17.90 13.16
N ARG A 86 13.19 18.85 13.48
CA ARG A 86 12.80 20.11 14.13
C ARG A 86 11.93 20.95 13.19
N LYS A 87 12.33 21.09 11.93
CA LYS A 87 11.58 21.87 10.93
C LYS A 87 10.19 21.26 10.71
N ASN A 88 10.09 19.94 10.68
CA ASN A 88 8.86 19.23 10.39
C ASN A 88 8.09 18.81 11.67
N GLN A 89 8.56 19.21 12.85
CA GLN A 89 7.93 18.94 14.14
C GLN A 89 7.67 17.43 14.39
N LEU A 90 8.62 16.58 14.00
CA LEU A 90 8.55 15.16 14.32
C LEU A 90 8.71 14.97 15.83
N HIS A 91 7.84 14.15 16.40
CA HIS A 91 7.94 13.76 17.80
C HIS A 91 7.68 12.26 17.96
N GLU A 92 8.36 11.66 18.92
CA GLU A 92 8.19 10.25 19.22
C GLU A 92 6.84 9.97 19.88
N VAL A 93 6.22 8.87 19.47
CA VAL A 93 5.01 8.34 20.11
C VAL A 93 5.40 7.15 20.99
N ILE A 94 5.75 7.42 22.24
CA ILE A 94 6.31 6.45 23.19
C ILE A 94 5.42 5.20 23.31
N ARG A 95 4.10 5.35 23.33
CA ARG A 95 3.16 4.22 23.43
C ARG A 95 3.21 3.27 22.25
N LEU A 96 3.70 3.72 21.08
CA LEU A 96 3.86 2.90 19.87
C LEU A 96 5.28 2.38 19.70
N SER A 97 6.25 3.05 20.31
CA SER A 97 7.67 2.68 20.28
C SER A 97 8.00 1.51 21.24
N GLY A 98 9.23 1.05 21.21
CA GLY A 98 9.80 0.09 22.17
C GLY A 98 9.54 -1.38 21.86
N MET A 99 8.96 -1.71 20.71
CA MET A 99 8.96 -3.09 20.17
C MET A 99 10.28 -3.38 19.49
N ASN A 100 10.71 -4.63 19.49
CA ASN A 100 11.85 -5.08 18.70
C ASN A 100 11.37 -5.82 17.45
N ILE A 101 11.99 -5.51 16.30
CA ILE A 101 11.86 -6.26 15.06
C ILE A 101 13.11 -7.13 14.95
N ILE A 102 12.95 -8.43 15.01
CA ILE A 102 14.06 -9.36 14.90
C ILE A 102 14.35 -9.62 13.41
N ILE A 103 15.56 -9.32 12.97
CA ILE A 103 16.03 -9.59 11.61
C ILE A 103 17.38 -10.30 11.73
N ASN A 104 17.49 -11.50 11.16
CA ASN A 104 18.72 -12.32 11.22
C ASN A 104 19.24 -12.47 12.66
N ASP A 105 18.35 -12.89 13.59
CA ASP A 105 18.62 -13.08 15.04
C ASP A 105 19.13 -11.84 15.79
N VAL A 106 18.99 -10.65 15.18
CA VAL A 106 19.35 -9.38 15.81
C VAL A 106 18.11 -8.57 16.13
N ASP A 107 17.99 -8.16 17.40
CA ASP A 107 16.95 -7.25 17.86
C ASP A 107 17.20 -5.84 17.32
N ARG A 108 16.18 -5.31 16.62
CA ARG A 108 16.20 -3.96 16.07
C ARG A 108 15.08 -3.14 16.73
N PRO A 109 15.41 -2.18 17.59
CA PRO A 109 14.39 -1.35 18.26
C PRO A 109 13.55 -0.57 17.26
N LEU A 110 12.23 -0.66 17.39
CA LEU A 110 11.27 0.10 16.59
C LEU A 110 10.89 1.38 17.33
N VAL A 111 11.21 2.51 16.73
CA VAL A 111 10.78 3.84 17.19
C VAL A 111 9.76 4.39 16.20
N ILE A 112 8.67 4.92 16.74
CA ILE A 112 7.61 5.54 15.93
C ILE A 112 7.58 7.02 16.21
N LYS A 113 7.78 7.81 15.14
CA LYS A 113 7.61 9.26 15.19
C LYS A 113 6.39 9.67 14.37
N VAL A 114 5.83 10.82 14.68
CA VAL A 114 4.67 11.38 14.00
C VAL A 114 4.91 12.85 13.70
N ALA A 115 4.47 13.29 12.54
CA ALA A 115 4.34 14.69 12.19
C ALA A 115 2.98 14.94 11.53
N SER A 116 2.51 16.18 11.60
CA SER A 116 1.26 16.60 10.98
C SER A 116 1.52 17.51 9.77
N ILE A 117 0.80 17.24 8.69
CA ILE A 117 0.68 18.15 7.57
C ILE A 117 -0.60 18.96 7.76
N SER A 118 -0.48 20.11 8.44
CA SER A 118 -1.63 20.91 8.88
C SER A 118 -2.56 21.31 7.75
N ALA A 119 -2.00 21.69 6.58
CA ALA A 119 -2.78 22.08 5.40
C ALA A 119 -3.69 20.95 4.88
N ALA A 120 -3.31 19.69 5.10
CA ALA A 120 -4.07 18.51 4.71
C ALA A 120 -4.85 17.87 5.86
N ARG A 121 -4.68 18.34 7.08
CA ARG A 121 -5.24 17.72 8.31
C ARG A 121 -4.92 16.24 8.41
N MET A 122 -3.71 15.84 7.98
CA MET A 122 -3.28 14.46 8.02
C MET A 122 -2.03 14.29 8.87
N GLN A 123 -1.92 13.12 9.49
CA GLN A 123 -0.74 12.69 10.22
C GLN A 123 0.05 11.68 9.41
N VAL A 124 1.38 11.77 9.51
CA VAL A 124 2.31 10.81 8.91
C VAL A 124 3.08 10.12 10.03
N TYR A 125 3.10 8.81 10.01
CA TYR A 125 3.85 7.95 10.91
C TYR A 125 5.20 7.62 10.28
N PHE A 126 6.25 7.76 11.04
CA PHE A 126 7.61 7.47 10.61
C PHE A 126 8.13 6.23 11.33
N ILE A 127 8.55 5.24 10.56
CA ILE A 127 9.25 4.06 11.06
C ILE A 127 10.72 4.42 11.19
N ASP A 128 11.23 4.38 12.40
CA ASP A 128 12.58 4.80 12.75
C ASP A 128 13.38 3.72 13.46
N ASN A 129 14.65 3.66 13.14
CA ASN A 129 15.68 2.89 13.80
C ASN A 129 17.03 3.58 13.54
N GLU A 130 17.85 3.70 14.57
CA GLU A 130 19.11 4.44 14.48
C GLU A 130 20.07 3.83 13.47
N ASP A 131 20.24 2.51 13.48
CA ASP A 131 21.16 1.83 12.57
C ASP A 131 20.74 1.95 11.10
N TYR A 132 19.44 1.85 10.82
CA TYR A 132 18.93 1.78 9.46
C TYR A 132 18.64 3.14 8.82
N PHE A 133 18.18 4.14 9.58
CA PHE A 133 17.61 5.34 8.98
C PHE A 133 18.33 6.65 9.34
N HIS A 134 19.31 6.66 10.25
CA HIS A 134 19.99 7.92 10.63
C HIS A 134 21.07 8.40 9.65
N ARG A 135 21.15 7.80 8.47
CA ARG A 135 22.06 8.21 7.39
C ARG A 135 21.57 9.49 6.69
N LYS A 136 22.51 10.28 6.19
CA LYS A 136 22.18 11.54 5.50
C LYS A 136 21.55 11.34 4.11
N SER A 137 21.72 10.16 3.51
CA SER A 137 21.19 9.79 2.20
C SER A 137 20.09 8.76 2.34
N VAL A 138 19.22 8.68 1.33
CA VAL A 138 18.06 7.78 1.36
C VAL A 138 18.45 6.33 1.10
N TYR A 139 19.08 6.03 -0.05
CA TYR A 139 19.40 4.67 -0.49
C TYR A 139 20.86 4.44 -0.88
N HIS A 140 21.64 5.51 -1.07
CA HIS A 140 23.01 5.44 -1.58
C HIS A 140 23.96 6.17 -0.65
N ASP A 141 25.21 5.74 -0.64
CA ASP A 141 26.27 6.40 0.10
C ASP A 141 26.79 7.66 -0.64
N ALA A 142 27.85 8.28 -0.10
CA ALA A 142 28.45 9.46 -0.70
C ALA A 142 29.14 9.21 -2.05
N ASN A 143 29.43 7.97 -2.38
CA ASN A 143 30.01 7.54 -3.65
C ASN A 143 28.94 7.14 -4.68
N GLY A 144 27.66 7.16 -4.29
CA GLY A 144 26.54 6.71 -5.12
C GLY A 144 26.29 5.20 -5.08
N GLU A 145 26.95 4.47 -4.17
CA GLU A 145 26.76 3.04 -4.01
C GLU A 145 25.49 2.75 -3.20
N PHE A 146 24.70 1.79 -3.67
CA PHE A 146 23.49 1.33 -2.99
C PHE A 146 23.86 0.68 -1.66
N PHE A 147 23.21 1.09 -0.55
CA PHE A 147 23.53 0.53 0.76
C PHE A 147 23.29 -0.97 0.81
N GLN A 148 24.27 -1.73 1.30
CA GLN A 148 24.22 -3.19 1.36
C GLN A 148 23.08 -3.71 2.26
N ASP A 149 22.64 -2.92 3.24
CA ASP A 149 21.56 -3.26 4.16
C ASP A 149 20.19 -2.73 3.72
N ASN A 150 20.05 -2.22 2.49
CA ASN A 150 18.78 -1.71 2.01
C ASN A 150 17.67 -2.77 2.01
N GLY A 151 18.03 -4.04 1.80
CA GLY A 151 17.10 -5.17 1.94
C GLY A 151 16.56 -5.31 3.37
N GLU A 152 17.43 -5.23 4.38
CA GLU A 152 17.01 -5.25 5.80
C GLU A 152 16.16 -4.03 6.16
N ARG A 153 16.50 -2.86 5.61
CA ARG A 153 15.72 -1.63 5.81
C ARG A 153 14.30 -1.77 5.28
N ALA A 154 14.12 -2.43 4.13
CA ALA A 154 12.81 -2.75 3.57
C ALA A 154 12.04 -3.73 4.46
N ILE A 155 12.68 -4.79 4.95
CA ILE A 155 12.10 -5.75 5.89
C ILE A 155 11.66 -5.05 7.18
N PHE A 156 12.56 -4.24 7.77
CA PHE A 156 12.28 -3.49 9.00
C PHE A 156 11.10 -2.54 8.81
N PHE A 157 11.09 -1.79 7.70
CA PHE A 157 10.00 -0.87 7.38
C PHE A 157 8.66 -1.59 7.26
N ALA A 158 8.59 -2.64 6.45
CA ALA A 158 7.37 -3.40 6.23
C ALA A 158 6.80 -3.99 7.53
N ARG A 159 7.64 -4.67 8.32
CA ARG A 159 7.23 -5.28 9.58
C ARG A 159 6.90 -4.21 10.63
N GLY A 160 7.68 -3.12 10.67
CA GLY A 160 7.42 -1.98 11.56
C GLY A 160 6.06 -1.33 11.31
N VAL A 161 5.66 -1.18 10.03
CA VAL A 161 4.31 -0.70 9.66
C VAL A 161 3.24 -1.66 10.17
N LEU A 162 3.35 -2.95 9.87
CA LEU A 162 2.34 -3.95 10.24
C LEU A 162 2.18 -4.05 11.77
N GLU A 163 3.29 -4.12 12.52
CA GLU A 163 3.24 -4.15 13.99
C GLU A 163 2.65 -2.86 14.58
N THR A 164 2.94 -1.71 13.98
CA THR A 164 2.36 -0.43 14.43
C THR A 164 0.85 -0.39 14.19
N VAL A 165 0.38 -0.84 13.03
CA VAL A 165 -1.05 -0.91 12.69
C VAL A 165 -1.80 -1.85 13.64
N LYS A 166 -1.21 -3.01 13.97
CA LYS A 166 -1.74 -3.91 15.01
C LYS A 166 -1.87 -3.21 16.36
N LYS A 167 -0.82 -2.51 16.78
CA LYS A 167 -0.81 -1.79 18.08
C LYS A 167 -1.83 -0.65 18.10
N LEU A 168 -2.10 -0.02 16.97
CA LEU A 168 -3.16 0.96 16.79
C LEU A 168 -4.56 0.34 16.79
N ARG A 169 -4.70 -0.97 16.64
CA ARG A 169 -5.97 -1.71 16.49
C ARG A 169 -6.86 -1.12 15.40
N TRP A 170 -6.24 -0.76 14.28
CA TRP A 170 -6.89 -0.13 13.17
C TRP A 170 -6.82 -1.04 11.94
N ALA A 171 -7.94 -1.64 11.57
CA ALA A 171 -8.05 -2.60 10.47
C ALA A 171 -8.22 -1.87 9.14
N PRO A 172 -7.23 -1.86 8.23
CA PRO A 172 -7.37 -1.28 6.90
C PRO A 172 -8.17 -2.20 5.98
N ASP A 173 -9.03 -1.63 5.13
CA ASP A 173 -9.67 -2.36 4.04
C ASP A 173 -8.70 -2.50 2.86
N VAL A 174 -7.92 -1.44 2.58
CA VAL A 174 -6.89 -1.43 1.54
C VAL A 174 -5.55 -1.01 2.14
N ILE A 175 -4.50 -1.72 1.78
CA ILE A 175 -3.10 -1.37 2.06
C ILE A 175 -2.44 -1.04 0.72
N HIS A 176 -2.09 0.22 0.53
CA HIS A 176 -1.44 0.70 -0.69
C HIS A 176 0.05 0.88 -0.47
N CYS A 177 0.85 0.00 -1.08
CA CYS A 177 2.31 0.03 -1.06
C CYS A 177 2.83 0.86 -2.24
N GLN A 178 3.67 1.88 -1.97
CA GLN A 178 4.20 2.81 -2.95
C GLN A 178 5.71 2.91 -2.88
N GLY A 179 6.37 2.58 -3.99
CA GLY A 179 7.82 2.59 -4.12
C GLY A 179 8.49 1.32 -3.57
N TRP A 180 9.72 1.07 -4.03
CA TRP A 180 10.39 -0.22 -3.87
C TRP A 180 10.57 -0.68 -2.42
N ILE A 181 10.85 0.22 -1.47
CA ILE A 181 11.11 -0.17 -0.07
C ILE A 181 9.86 -0.76 0.62
N SER A 182 8.66 -0.53 0.05
CA SER A 182 7.41 -1.11 0.54
C SER A 182 7.09 -2.48 -0.07
N GLN A 183 7.84 -2.92 -1.08
CA GLN A 183 7.50 -4.09 -1.90
C GLN A 183 7.57 -5.43 -1.17
N ILE A 184 8.26 -5.53 -0.04
CA ILE A 184 8.27 -6.77 0.76
C ILE A 184 7.03 -6.92 1.66
N LEU A 185 6.27 -5.84 1.90
CA LEU A 185 5.12 -5.85 2.80
C LEU A 185 3.99 -6.80 2.35
N PRO A 186 3.61 -6.89 1.05
CA PRO A 186 2.57 -7.80 0.60
C PRO A 186 2.84 -9.26 0.98
N LEU A 187 4.09 -9.72 0.84
CA LEU A 187 4.50 -11.06 1.26
C LEU A 187 4.23 -11.29 2.74
N TYR A 188 4.73 -10.40 3.60
CA TYR A 188 4.53 -10.54 5.05
C TYR A 188 3.06 -10.51 5.41
N LEU A 189 2.27 -9.62 4.83
CA LEU A 189 0.85 -9.53 5.09
C LEU A 189 0.13 -10.86 4.80
N LYS A 190 0.42 -11.46 3.64
CA LYS A 190 -0.28 -12.66 3.16
C LYS A 190 0.28 -13.96 3.75
N LYS A 191 1.44 -13.94 4.42
CA LYS A 191 2.09 -15.12 5.00
C LYS A 191 2.27 -15.02 6.50
N ALA A 192 3.02 -14.03 6.98
CA ALA A 192 3.34 -13.90 8.40
C ALA A 192 2.18 -13.34 9.25
N TYR A 193 1.29 -12.55 8.66
CA TYR A 193 0.16 -11.92 9.34
C TYR A 193 -1.21 -12.42 8.87
N ILE A 194 -1.24 -13.56 8.18
CA ILE A 194 -2.48 -14.09 7.57
C ILE A 194 -3.57 -14.38 8.60
N ASP A 195 -3.19 -14.84 9.79
CA ASP A 195 -4.12 -15.18 10.87
C ASP A 195 -4.44 -13.98 11.78
N ASP A 196 -3.87 -12.80 11.52
CA ASP A 196 -4.13 -11.63 12.34
C ASP A 196 -5.48 -10.98 11.96
N PRO A 197 -6.43 -10.88 12.90
CA PRO A 197 -7.77 -10.37 12.61
C PRO A 197 -7.79 -8.91 12.14
N ILE A 198 -6.72 -8.14 12.42
CA ILE A 198 -6.60 -6.75 11.94
C ILE A 198 -6.50 -6.69 10.40
N PHE A 199 -5.90 -7.73 9.79
CA PHE A 199 -5.63 -7.76 8.35
C PHE A 199 -6.48 -8.75 7.55
N SER A 200 -7.37 -9.49 8.21
CA SER A 200 -8.14 -10.59 7.62
C SER A 200 -8.90 -10.22 6.34
N ASN A 201 -9.35 -8.97 6.22
CA ASN A 201 -10.10 -8.46 5.07
C ASN A 201 -9.30 -7.48 4.21
N SER A 202 -8.02 -7.26 4.53
CA SER A 202 -7.21 -6.27 3.81
C SER A 202 -6.85 -6.71 2.40
N LYS A 203 -7.10 -5.84 1.44
CA LYS A 203 -6.63 -5.95 0.05
C LYS A 203 -5.33 -5.17 -0.11
N VAL A 204 -4.43 -5.68 -0.93
CA VAL A 204 -3.15 -5.03 -1.22
C VAL A 204 -3.15 -4.43 -2.61
N VAL A 205 -2.86 -3.15 -2.69
CA VAL A 205 -2.54 -2.45 -3.94
C VAL A 205 -1.06 -2.14 -3.96
N LEU A 206 -0.40 -2.47 -5.05
CA LEU A 206 1.01 -2.19 -5.28
C LEU A 206 1.14 -1.13 -6.38
N SER A 207 1.71 0.03 -6.07
CA SER A 207 2.15 0.99 -7.08
C SER A 207 3.62 0.79 -7.41
N LEU A 208 3.90 0.58 -8.68
CA LEU A 208 5.24 0.42 -9.24
C LEU A 208 5.66 1.69 -9.95
N TYR A 209 6.91 2.11 -9.72
CA TYR A 209 7.51 3.30 -10.30
C TYR A 209 8.83 2.97 -11.00
N ASP A 210 9.46 3.97 -11.59
CA ASP A 210 10.82 3.88 -12.12
C ASP A 210 11.85 4.05 -10.98
N ASP A 211 11.68 3.22 -9.94
CA ASP A 211 12.51 3.22 -8.74
C ASP A 211 13.06 1.82 -8.41
N THR A 212 13.12 0.95 -9.41
CA THR A 212 13.60 -0.42 -9.24
C THR A 212 15.04 -0.42 -8.70
N PRO A 213 15.28 -1.00 -7.51
CA PRO A 213 16.61 -1.00 -6.91
C PRO A 213 17.58 -1.91 -7.66
N ALA A 214 18.88 -1.71 -7.40
CA ALA A 214 19.92 -2.61 -7.83
C ALA A 214 19.82 -3.99 -7.15
N ASP A 215 20.85 -4.83 -7.38
CA ASP A 215 20.94 -6.14 -6.76
C ASP A 215 21.08 -6.02 -5.22
N PHE A 216 20.49 -6.97 -4.53
CA PHE A 216 20.65 -7.14 -3.10
C PHE A 216 21.75 -8.16 -2.81
N PRO A 217 22.34 -8.16 -1.59
CA PRO A 217 23.26 -9.23 -1.16
C PRO A 217 22.59 -10.62 -1.24
N GLU A 218 23.39 -11.66 -1.49
CA GLU A 218 22.91 -13.04 -1.63
C GLU A 218 22.13 -13.53 -0.40
N ASP A 219 22.52 -13.09 0.80
CA ASP A 219 21.86 -13.42 2.06
C ASP A 219 20.54 -12.67 2.31
N PHE A 220 20.11 -11.83 1.39
CA PHE A 220 18.82 -11.11 1.50
C PHE A 220 17.64 -12.07 1.64
N LYS A 221 17.63 -13.20 0.91
CA LYS A 221 16.59 -14.23 1.01
C LYS A 221 16.44 -14.77 2.43
N GLU A 222 17.54 -15.09 3.07
CA GLU A 222 17.55 -15.66 4.42
C GLU A 222 16.98 -14.68 5.44
N ARG A 223 17.23 -13.39 5.24
CA ARG A 223 16.75 -12.31 6.12
C ARG A 223 15.26 -12.07 6.03
N ILE A 224 14.62 -12.46 4.92
CA ILE A 224 13.17 -12.35 4.71
C ILE A 224 12.41 -13.40 5.52
N LEU A 225 13.00 -14.55 5.79
CA LEU A 225 12.32 -15.68 6.43
C LEU A 225 11.87 -15.31 7.85
N PHE A 226 10.56 -15.26 8.04
CA PHE A 226 9.94 -14.89 9.32
C PHE A 226 8.45 -15.28 9.33
N GLY A 227 7.97 -15.76 10.49
CA GLY A 227 6.54 -15.84 10.78
C GLY A 227 5.71 -16.68 9.80
N GLY A 228 6.25 -17.79 9.30
CA GLY A 228 5.56 -18.64 8.33
C GLY A 228 5.93 -18.36 6.87
N VAL A 229 6.75 -17.35 6.58
CA VAL A 229 7.38 -17.18 5.27
C VAL A 229 8.44 -18.26 5.10
N GLY A 230 8.27 -19.13 4.10
CA GLY A 230 9.21 -20.19 3.76
C GLY A 230 9.97 -19.91 2.45
N GLU A 231 10.98 -20.74 2.17
CA GLU A 231 11.78 -20.61 0.93
C GLU A 231 10.93 -20.72 -0.34
N ASP A 232 9.88 -21.53 -0.31
CA ASP A 232 8.95 -21.68 -1.44
C ASP A 232 8.19 -20.39 -1.75
N ASP A 233 7.99 -19.55 -0.77
CA ASP A 233 7.25 -18.28 -0.90
C ASP A 233 8.09 -17.19 -1.58
N ILE A 234 9.41 -17.34 -1.61
CA ILE A 234 10.38 -16.35 -2.09
C ILE A 234 11.22 -16.83 -3.28
N LYS A 235 10.75 -17.82 -4.02
CA LYS A 235 11.47 -18.36 -5.20
C LYS A 235 11.80 -17.32 -6.26
N GLN A 236 10.98 -16.27 -6.40
CA GLN A 236 11.29 -15.15 -7.30
C GLN A 236 12.64 -14.49 -6.98
N LEU A 237 13.08 -14.57 -5.72
CA LEU A 237 14.35 -14.00 -5.26
C LEU A 237 15.53 -14.98 -5.36
N ASP A 238 15.46 -16.06 -6.15
CA ASP A 238 16.64 -16.90 -6.45
C ASP A 238 17.76 -16.07 -7.07
N LYS A 239 17.41 -15.02 -7.79
CA LYS A 239 18.28 -13.87 -8.05
C LYS A 239 17.74 -12.67 -7.26
N PRO A 240 18.43 -12.21 -6.22
CA PRO A 240 17.95 -11.15 -5.33
C PRO A 240 18.18 -9.77 -5.95
N ASP A 241 17.32 -9.37 -6.88
CA ASP A 241 17.34 -8.06 -7.53
C ASP A 241 15.97 -7.34 -7.42
N GLY A 242 15.96 -6.07 -7.79
CA GLY A 242 14.77 -5.24 -7.70
C GLY A 242 13.64 -5.68 -8.62
N ILE A 243 13.95 -6.27 -9.79
CA ILE A 243 12.94 -6.80 -10.70
C ILE A 243 12.21 -7.99 -10.06
N ASN A 244 12.96 -8.90 -9.48
CA ASN A 244 12.41 -10.08 -8.82
C ASN A 244 11.71 -9.72 -7.50
N LEU A 245 12.16 -8.68 -6.80
CA LEU A 245 11.44 -8.14 -5.65
C LEU A 245 10.06 -7.56 -6.07
N ALA A 246 10.00 -6.82 -7.18
CA ALA A 246 8.73 -6.30 -7.70
C ALA A 246 7.77 -7.42 -8.12
N LYS A 247 8.28 -8.48 -8.77
CA LYS A 247 7.49 -9.67 -9.12
C LYS A 247 6.99 -10.41 -7.88
N LEU A 248 7.83 -10.55 -6.85
CA LEU A 248 7.43 -11.11 -5.57
C LEU A 248 6.30 -10.31 -4.94
N ALA A 249 6.45 -8.98 -4.85
CA ALA A 249 5.41 -8.08 -4.34
C ALA A 249 4.11 -8.23 -5.11
N ALA A 250 4.17 -8.28 -6.43
CA ALA A 250 3.03 -8.47 -7.31
C ALA A 250 2.31 -9.81 -7.05
N SER A 251 3.06 -10.89 -6.78
CA SER A 251 2.50 -12.22 -6.49
C SER A 251 1.61 -12.25 -5.24
N TYR A 252 1.82 -11.32 -4.30
CA TYR A 252 1.07 -11.22 -3.05
C TYR A 252 0.15 -10.00 -3.00
N SER A 253 -0.09 -9.34 -4.14
CA SER A 253 -0.99 -8.20 -4.25
C SER A 253 -2.34 -8.60 -4.84
N ASP A 254 -3.37 -7.79 -4.56
CA ASP A 254 -4.72 -7.96 -5.10
C ASP A 254 -4.97 -7.06 -6.32
N GLY A 255 -4.10 -6.08 -6.55
CA GLY A 255 -4.12 -5.20 -7.71
C GLY A 255 -2.84 -4.39 -7.83
N VAL A 256 -2.51 -3.97 -9.05
CA VAL A 256 -1.30 -3.21 -9.37
C VAL A 256 -1.64 -1.91 -10.08
N ILE A 257 -0.92 -0.85 -9.73
CA ILE A 257 -0.98 0.44 -10.41
C ILE A 257 0.42 0.71 -10.98
N PHE A 258 0.49 0.95 -12.29
CA PHE A 258 1.71 1.41 -12.91
C PHE A 258 1.78 2.94 -12.75
N GLY A 259 2.72 3.40 -11.92
CA GLY A 259 2.88 4.81 -11.54
C GLY A 259 3.89 5.58 -12.39
N ALA A 260 4.49 4.95 -13.40
CA ALA A 260 5.45 5.54 -14.33
C ALA A 260 5.44 4.81 -15.67
N ASP A 261 5.95 5.48 -16.73
CA ASP A 261 6.09 4.89 -18.06
C ASP A 261 7.28 3.91 -18.19
N ASN A 262 8.34 4.15 -17.40
CA ASN A 262 9.64 3.47 -17.57
C ASN A 262 9.79 2.24 -16.66
N ILE A 263 8.68 1.59 -16.31
CA ILE A 263 8.73 0.33 -15.55
C ILE A 263 9.28 -0.78 -16.48
N PRO A 264 10.25 -1.60 -16.03
CA PRO A 264 10.77 -2.71 -16.83
C PRO A 264 9.66 -3.58 -17.41
N GLN A 265 9.69 -3.83 -18.72
CA GLN A 265 8.61 -4.52 -19.44
C GLN A 265 8.32 -5.92 -18.85
N GLU A 266 9.35 -6.61 -18.39
CA GLU A 266 9.17 -7.93 -17.78
C GLU A 266 8.37 -7.91 -16.46
N ILE A 267 8.40 -6.79 -15.70
CA ILE A 267 7.54 -6.60 -14.53
C ILE A 267 6.09 -6.37 -14.98
N VAL A 268 5.91 -5.52 -15.99
CA VAL A 268 4.58 -5.22 -16.54
C VAL A 268 3.90 -6.48 -17.07
N ASP A 269 4.63 -7.28 -17.84
CA ASP A 269 4.12 -8.53 -18.43
C ASP A 269 3.78 -9.55 -17.32
N PHE A 270 4.63 -9.65 -16.31
CA PHE A 270 4.40 -10.51 -15.16
C PHE A 270 3.10 -10.11 -14.43
N CYS A 271 2.93 -8.82 -14.09
CA CYS A 271 1.74 -8.33 -13.41
C CYS A 271 0.45 -8.59 -14.22
N LYS A 272 0.48 -8.33 -15.52
CA LYS A 272 -0.66 -8.60 -16.42
C LYS A 272 -1.00 -10.09 -16.50
N GLY A 273 0.00 -10.95 -16.38
CA GLY A 273 -0.17 -12.41 -16.36
C GLY A 273 -0.83 -12.96 -15.08
N MET A 274 -0.87 -12.19 -14.00
CA MET A 274 -1.44 -12.62 -12.72
C MET A 274 -2.98 -12.67 -12.70
N GLY A 275 -3.66 -11.99 -13.63
CA GLY A 275 -5.11 -12.03 -13.78
C GLY A 275 -5.91 -11.15 -12.80
N TYR A 276 -5.25 -10.36 -11.97
CA TYR A 276 -5.89 -9.33 -11.14
C TYR A 276 -5.94 -7.97 -11.86
N PRO A 277 -6.70 -6.98 -11.34
CA PRO A 277 -6.77 -5.65 -11.95
C PRO A 277 -5.42 -4.95 -12.01
N CYS A 278 -5.04 -4.45 -13.19
CA CYS A 278 -3.88 -3.60 -13.42
C CYS A 278 -4.33 -2.25 -13.96
N LEU A 279 -3.95 -1.18 -13.27
CA LEU A 279 -4.22 0.19 -13.71
C LEU A 279 -3.00 0.74 -14.47
N PRO A 280 -3.14 1.11 -15.76
CA PRO A 280 -2.05 1.67 -16.54
C PRO A 280 -1.68 3.08 -16.05
N TYR A 281 -0.43 3.49 -16.31
CA TYR A 281 0.00 4.86 -16.08
C TYR A 281 -0.71 5.82 -17.02
N ASP A 282 -1.15 6.95 -16.49
CA ASP A 282 -1.74 8.06 -17.25
C ASP A 282 -1.14 9.38 -16.76
N ALA A 283 -0.17 9.89 -17.53
CA ALA A 283 0.54 11.12 -17.21
C ALA A 283 -0.39 12.33 -17.12
N ALA A 284 -1.42 12.41 -17.98
CA ALA A 284 -2.37 13.51 -17.98
C ALA A 284 -3.18 13.55 -16.69
N SER A 285 -3.63 12.39 -16.21
CA SER A 285 -4.37 12.30 -14.96
C SER A 285 -3.51 12.64 -13.72
N VAL A 286 -2.20 12.33 -13.78
CA VAL A 286 -1.25 12.72 -12.72
C VAL A 286 -1.02 14.22 -12.73
N GLU A 287 -0.92 14.85 -13.90
CA GLU A 287 -0.69 16.28 -14.04
C GLU A 287 -1.89 17.10 -13.56
N ASP A 288 -3.11 16.73 -13.91
CA ASP A 288 -4.34 17.44 -13.54
C ASP A 288 -4.93 17.02 -12.17
N GLY A 289 -4.38 15.96 -11.56
CA GLY A 289 -4.82 15.44 -10.26
C GLY A 289 -6.03 14.50 -10.32
N SER A 290 -6.56 14.19 -11.51
CA SER A 290 -7.73 13.31 -11.66
C SER A 290 -7.41 11.84 -11.32
N TYR A 291 -6.12 11.45 -11.30
CA TYR A 291 -5.70 10.13 -10.84
C TYR A 291 -6.24 9.76 -9.45
N ILE A 292 -6.51 10.73 -8.58
CA ILE A 292 -7.04 10.48 -7.24
C ILE A 292 -8.40 9.81 -7.32
N GLU A 293 -9.28 10.26 -8.23
CA GLU A 293 -10.60 9.65 -8.44
C GLU A 293 -10.47 8.25 -9.05
N VAL A 294 -9.55 8.09 -10.00
CA VAL A 294 -9.28 6.80 -10.63
C VAL A 294 -8.79 5.78 -9.59
N TYR A 295 -7.87 6.17 -8.71
CA TYR A 295 -7.35 5.30 -7.66
C TYR A 295 -8.41 5.01 -6.60
N ASN A 296 -9.24 6.00 -6.23
CA ASN A 296 -10.36 5.80 -5.32
C ASN A 296 -11.34 4.75 -5.86
N SER A 297 -11.70 4.87 -7.12
CA SER A 297 -12.57 3.90 -7.80
C SER A 297 -11.89 2.52 -7.92
N PHE A 298 -10.58 2.48 -8.16
CA PHE A 298 -9.82 1.23 -8.19
C PHE A 298 -9.88 0.48 -6.86
N TYR A 299 -9.74 1.20 -5.72
CA TYR A 299 -9.88 0.58 -4.39
C TYR A 299 -11.27 0.01 -4.15
N ASP A 300 -12.32 0.72 -4.58
CA ASP A 300 -13.70 0.30 -4.37
C ASP A 300 -14.12 -0.91 -5.23
N ASN A 301 -13.32 -1.28 -6.24
CA ASN A 301 -13.57 -2.38 -7.16
C ASN A 301 -12.64 -3.61 -6.98
N LEU A 302 -11.89 -3.69 -5.88
CA LEU A 302 -10.97 -4.80 -5.57
C LEU A 302 -11.67 -6.01 -4.90
#